data_e8b446497d7246f4fd6ede273b97879a
#
_entry.id   e8b446497d7246f4fd6ede273b97879a
#
_cell.length_a   1.000
_cell.length_b   1.000
_cell.length_c   1.000
_cell.angle_alpha   90.00
_cell.angle_beta   90.00
_cell.angle_gamma   90.00
#
_symmetry.space_group_name_H-M   'P 1'
#
loop_
_entity.id
_entity.type
_entity.pdbx_description
1 polymer ?
#
loop_
_entity_poly.entity_id
_entity_poly.type
_entity_poly.pdbx_seq_one_letter_code
_entity_poly.pdbx_strand_id
1 'polypeptide(L)'
;MAGDPLSRVFSALADPTRRDIVARLTAADSTVAELAEPYDVSVQAVSKHVKVLEEAGLVSRAEGVYHRPVHLEAEVFDLMTKWIERYRRQAEERYRRLEDVLTAMADDADPGTTEQTGA
;
A
#
# COMPACT_ATOMS: atom_id res chain seq x y z
N MET A 1 0.37 -19.72 -7.21
CA MET A 1 -0.54 -19.08 -8.14
C MET A 1 -0.79 -17.63 -7.77
N ALA A 2 -0.51 -16.74 -8.67
CA ALA A 2 -0.71 -15.32 -8.42
C ALA A 2 -2.17 -14.94 -8.71
N GLY A 3 -3.10 -15.63 -8.07
CA GLY A 3 -4.47 -15.60 -8.49
C GLY A 3 -5.28 -14.39 -8.07
N ASP A 4 -5.11 -13.94 -6.84
CA ASP A 4 -6.00 -12.87 -6.39
C ASP A 4 -5.42 -11.47 -6.68
N PRO A 5 -6.30 -10.50 -6.89
CA PRO A 5 -5.87 -9.14 -7.24
C PRO A 5 -4.97 -8.49 -6.21
N LEU A 6 -5.26 -8.71 -4.94
CA LEU A 6 -4.48 -8.09 -3.86
C LEU A 6 -3.04 -8.60 -3.83
N SER A 7 -2.86 -9.92 -3.99
CA SER A 7 -1.52 -10.52 -4.05
C SER A 7 -0.72 -9.97 -5.22
N ARG A 8 -1.36 -9.79 -6.38
CA ARG A 8 -0.69 -9.24 -7.55
C ARG A 8 -0.22 -7.81 -7.31
N VAL A 9 -1.06 -7.01 -6.67
CA VAL A 9 -0.72 -5.61 -6.36
C VAL A 9 0.48 -5.55 -5.42
N PHE A 10 0.44 -6.29 -4.32
CA PHE A 10 1.56 -6.29 -3.37
C PHE A 10 2.83 -6.83 -4.00
N SER A 11 2.72 -7.88 -4.81
CA SER A 11 3.88 -8.43 -5.51
C SER A 11 4.49 -7.41 -6.47
N ALA A 12 3.65 -6.71 -7.23
CA ALA A 12 4.13 -5.68 -8.15
C ALA A 12 4.85 -4.56 -7.42
N LEU A 13 4.38 -4.18 -6.24
CA LEU A 13 4.96 -3.11 -5.44
C LEU A 13 6.12 -3.57 -4.55
N ALA A 14 6.45 -4.84 -4.56
CA ALA A 14 7.58 -5.35 -3.79
C ALA A 14 8.94 -4.92 -4.36
N ASP A 15 8.97 -4.50 -5.61
CA ASP A 15 10.20 -4.06 -6.27
C ASP A 15 10.37 -2.55 -6.15
N PRO A 16 11.55 -2.05 -5.72
CA PRO A 16 11.74 -0.62 -5.53
C PRO A 16 11.65 0.20 -6.82
N THR A 17 12.09 -0.35 -7.95
CA THR A 17 11.98 0.35 -9.22
C THR A 17 10.51 0.54 -9.61
N ARG A 18 9.70 -0.47 -9.41
CA ARG A 18 8.28 -0.37 -9.70
C ARG A 18 7.58 0.64 -8.79
N ARG A 19 7.95 0.67 -7.51
CA ARG A 19 7.43 1.70 -6.60
C ARG A 19 7.82 3.11 -7.05
N ASP A 20 9.03 3.27 -7.53
CA ASP A 20 9.48 4.57 -8.04
C ASP A 20 8.70 4.98 -9.30
N ILE A 21 8.45 4.05 -10.20
CA ILE A 21 7.64 4.31 -11.38
C ILE A 21 6.25 4.79 -10.97
N VAL A 22 5.63 4.10 -10.02
CA VAL A 22 4.31 4.50 -9.51
C VAL A 22 4.37 5.91 -8.94
N ALA A 23 5.38 6.22 -8.13
CA ALA A 23 5.53 7.56 -7.55
C ALA A 23 5.63 8.64 -8.63
N ARG A 24 6.36 8.36 -9.70
CA ARG A 24 6.50 9.32 -10.80
C ARG A 24 5.19 9.49 -11.57
N LEU A 25 4.41 8.43 -11.70
CA LEU A 25 3.13 8.50 -12.40
C LEU A 25 2.05 9.26 -11.60
N THR A 26 2.26 9.48 -10.32
CA THR A 26 1.33 10.32 -9.56
C THR A 26 1.39 11.78 -10.01
N ALA A 27 2.52 12.21 -10.55
CA ALA A 27 2.69 13.58 -11.01
C ALA A 27 2.11 13.78 -12.42
N ALA A 28 2.32 12.82 -13.31
CA ALA A 28 1.85 12.90 -14.69
C ALA A 28 1.99 11.56 -15.38
N ASP A 29 1.16 11.34 -16.39
CA ASP A 29 1.32 10.20 -17.28
C ASP A 29 2.65 10.33 -18.01
N SER A 30 3.29 9.20 -18.28
CA SER A 30 4.60 9.19 -18.94
C SER A 30 4.71 7.99 -19.87
N THR A 31 5.41 8.14 -20.97
CA THR A 31 5.72 7.00 -21.84
C THR A 31 6.80 6.14 -21.19
N VAL A 32 6.91 4.89 -21.64
CA VAL A 32 7.97 4.00 -21.16
C VAL A 32 9.35 4.61 -21.38
N ALA A 33 9.56 5.25 -22.52
CA ALA A 33 10.83 5.90 -22.83
C ALA A 33 11.15 7.02 -21.81
N GLU A 34 10.15 7.84 -21.50
CA GLU A 34 10.32 8.88 -20.47
C GLU A 34 10.61 8.29 -19.10
N LEU A 35 9.95 7.20 -18.76
CA LEU A 35 10.19 6.52 -17.49
C LEU A 35 11.60 5.93 -17.41
N ALA A 36 12.15 5.50 -18.53
CA ALA A 36 13.49 4.89 -18.57
C ALA A 36 14.62 5.90 -18.47
N GLU A 37 14.39 7.16 -18.82
CA GLU A 37 15.44 8.18 -18.89
C GLU A 37 16.33 8.28 -17.66
N PRO A 38 15.78 8.37 -16.43
CA PRO A 38 16.61 8.54 -15.25
C PRO A 38 17.28 7.26 -14.76
N TYR A 39 16.97 6.13 -15.35
CA TYR A 39 17.54 4.86 -14.91
C TYR A 39 18.70 4.44 -15.81
N ASP A 40 19.65 3.74 -15.22
CA ASP A 40 20.77 3.17 -15.97
C ASP A 40 20.39 1.75 -16.42
N VAL A 41 19.26 1.64 -17.08
CA VAL A 41 18.73 0.38 -17.59
C VAL A 41 18.07 0.62 -18.94
N SER A 42 17.85 -0.45 -19.70
CA SER A 42 17.27 -0.35 -21.01
C SER A 42 15.77 -0.03 -20.94
N VAL A 43 15.25 0.49 -22.05
CA VAL A 43 13.81 0.71 -22.22
C VAL A 43 13.06 -0.61 -22.08
N GLN A 44 13.64 -1.70 -22.57
CA GLN A 44 13.03 -3.03 -22.46
C GLN A 44 12.88 -3.46 -21.00
N ALA A 45 13.86 -3.17 -20.16
CA ALA A 45 13.79 -3.50 -18.74
C ALA A 45 12.67 -2.72 -18.05
N VAL A 46 12.57 -1.42 -18.34
CA VAL A 46 11.49 -0.59 -17.79
C VAL A 46 10.14 -1.06 -18.33
N SER A 47 10.08 -1.42 -19.60
CA SER A 47 8.85 -1.96 -20.21
C SER A 47 8.35 -3.21 -19.47
N LYS A 48 9.25 -4.08 -19.04
CA LYS A 48 8.88 -5.27 -18.26
C LYS A 48 8.30 -4.89 -16.92
N HIS A 49 8.89 -3.90 -16.24
CA HIS A 49 8.34 -3.40 -14.99
C HIS A 49 6.94 -2.82 -15.17
N VAL A 50 6.75 -2.05 -16.23
CA VAL A 50 5.44 -1.47 -16.54
C VAL A 50 4.42 -2.57 -16.83
N LYS A 51 4.84 -3.63 -17.53
CA LYS A 51 3.95 -4.75 -17.82
C LYS A 51 3.48 -5.44 -16.54
N VAL A 52 4.37 -5.63 -15.58
CA VAL A 52 3.99 -6.21 -14.26
C VAL A 52 2.97 -5.32 -13.57
N LEU A 53 3.20 -4.00 -13.57
CA LEU A 53 2.26 -3.04 -13.00
C LEU A 53 0.91 -3.06 -13.73
N GLU A 54 0.94 -3.19 -15.03
CA GLU A 54 -0.27 -3.25 -15.85
C GLU A 54 -1.07 -4.51 -15.56
N GLU A 55 -0.42 -5.66 -15.46
CA GLU A 55 -1.07 -6.92 -15.14
C GLU A 55 -1.68 -6.91 -13.74
N ALA A 56 -1.09 -6.15 -12.84
CA ALA A 56 -1.62 -5.97 -11.48
C ALA A 56 -2.76 -4.94 -11.42
N GLY A 57 -3.04 -4.26 -12.52
CA GLY A 57 -4.08 -3.23 -12.55
C GLY A 57 -3.69 -1.89 -11.99
N LEU A 58 -2.39 -1.70 -11.67
CA LEU A 58 -1.91 -0.44 -11.11
C LEU A 58 -1.73 0.66 -12.15
N VAL A 59 -1.51 0.26 -13.41
CA VAL A 59 -1.36 1.21 -14.50
C VAL A 59 -2.12 0.72 -15.73
N SER A 60 -2.40 1.63 -16.64
CA SER A 60 -3.00 1.33 -17.94
C SER A 60 -2.31 2.13 -19.02
N ARG A 61 -2.55 1.79 -20.26
CA ARG A 61 -2.04 2.52 -21.43
C ARG A 61 -3.18 2.81 -22.38
N ALA A 62 -3.14 4.00 -22.99
CA ALA A 62 -4.12 4.35 -24.00
C ALA A 62 -3.97 3.44 -25.22
N GLU A 63 -5.07 2.86 -25.67
CA GLU A 63 -5.05 1.96 -26.80
C GLU A 63 -4.94 2.72 -28.13
N GLY A 64 -4.35 2.07 -29.12
CA GLY A 64 -4.33 2.57 -30.48
C GLY A 64 -3.44 3.76 -30.75
N VAL A 65 -2.68 4.20 -29.77
CA VAL A 65 -1.80 5.37 -29.90
C VAL A 65 -0.35 4.91 -29.93
N TYR A 66 0.40 5.40 -30.91
CA TYR A 66 1.85 5.21 -30.95
C TYR A 66 2.46 6.02 -29.80
N HIS A 67 3.42 5.47 -29.08
CA HIS A 67 3.98 6.10 -27.88
C HIS A 67 2.92 6.35 -26.81
N ARG A 68 2.20 5.30 -26.46
CA ARG A 68 1.12 5.38 -25.46
C ARG A 68 1.67 5.73 -24.10
N PRO A 69 1.18 6.82 -23.47
CA PRO A 69 1.58 7.12 -22.10
C PRO A 69 1.01 6.09 -21.12
N VAL A 70 1.76 5.85 -20.06
CA VAL A 70 1.34 5.00 -18.97
C VAL A 70 0.60 5.87 -17.96
N HIS A 71 -0.56 5.41 -17.53
CA HIS A 71 -1.44 6.14 -16.62
C HIS A 71 -1.62 5.33 -15.34
N LEU A 72 -1.56 6.02 -14.19
CA LEU A 72 -1.75 5.38 -12.89
C LEU A 72 -3.24 5.17 -12.62
N GLU A 73 -3.61 3.95 -12.24
CA GLU A 73 -4.98 3.60 -11.88
C GLU A 73 -5.14 3.70 -10.36
N ALA A 74 -5.64 4.84 -9.90
CA ALA A 74 -5.73 5.12 -8.47
C ALA A 74 -6.69 4.18 -7.72
N GLU A 75 -7.67 3.60 -8.41
CA GLU A 75 -8.68 2.74 -7.78
C GLU A 75 -8.07 1.53 -7.08
N VAL A 76 -6.96 1.03 -7.60
CA VAL A 76 -6.29 -0.14 -7.02
C VAL A 76 -5.76 0.18 -5.63
N PHE A 77 -5.38 1.44 -5.40
CA PHE A 77 -4.92 1.86 -4.08
C PHE A 77 -6.04 1.84 -3.05
N ASP A 78 -7.29 2.04 -3.47
CA ASP A 78 -8.44 1.90 -2.58
C ASP A 78 -8.57 0.47 -2.05
N LEU A 79 -8.33 -0.50 -2.91
CA LEU A 79 -8.36 -1.91 -2.51
C LEU A 79 -7.31 -2.19 -1.43
N MET A 80 -6.09 -1.70 -1.63
CA MET A 80 -5.00 -1.85 -0.67
C MET A 80 -5.32 -1.14 0.64
N THR A 81 -5.83 0.07 0.54
CA THR A 81 -6.16 0.88 1.70
C THR A 81 -7.23 0.21 2.55
N LYS A 82 -8.25 -0.34 1.92
CA LYS A 82 -9.33 -1.05 2.63
C LYS A 82 -8.79 -2.27 3.37
N TRP A 83 -7.89 -3.01 2.74
CA TRP A 83 -7.28 -4.18 3.36
C TRP A 83 -6.45 -3.77 4.58
N ILE A 84 -5.60 -2.75 4.41
CA ILE A 84 -4.73 -2.24 5.47
C ILE A 84 -5.57 -1.70 6.63
N GLU A 85 -6.60 -0.91 6.34
CA GLU A 85 -7.47 -0.32 7.35
C GLU A 85 -8.22 -1.36 8.16
N ARG A 86 -8.66 -2.44 7.53
CA ARG A 86 -9.33 -3.53 8.25
C ARG A 86 -8.44 -4.10 9.33
N TYR A 87 -7.22 -4.42 9.00
CA TYR A 87 -6.32 -5.06 9.97
C TYR A 87 -5.77 -4.05 10.96
N ARG A 88 -5.59 -2.81 10.56
CA ARG A 88 -5.19 -1.75 11.48
C ARG A 88 -6.25 -1.56 12.56
N ARG A 89 -7.52 -1.53 12.19
CA ARG A 89 -8.61 -1.39 13.16
C ARG A 89 -8.70 -2.59 14.09
N GLN A 90 -8.54 -3.78 13.56
CA GLN A 90 -8.54 -5.00 14.38
C GLN A 90 -7.41 -4.98 15.39
N ALA A 91 -6.23 -4.56 15.00
CA ALA A 91 -5.09 -4.45 15.90
C ALA A 91 -5.34 -3.40 16.99
N GLU A 92 -5.88 -2.24 16.60
CA GLU A 92 -6.20 -1.19 17.57
C GLU A 92 -7.24 -1.64 18.58
N GLU A 93 -8.27 -2.35 18.14
CA GLU A 93 -9.29 -2.90 19.02
C GLU A 93 -8.70 -3.90 20.00
N ARG A 94 -7.79 -4.74 19.52
CA ARG A 94 -7.08 -5.70 20.37
C ARG A 94 -6.28 -4.98 21.45
N TYR A 95 -5.53 -3.95 21.09
CA TYR A 95 -4.78 -3.17 22.07
C TYR A 95 -5.68 -2.48 23.05
N ARG A 96 -6.80 -1.95 22.61
CA ARG A 96 -7.77 -1.29 23.49
C ARG A 96 -8.34 -2.27 24.49
N ARG A 97 -8.74 -3.46 24.03
CA ARG A 97 -9.24 -4.51 24.93
C ARG A 97 -8.19 -4.93 25.95
N LEU A 98 -6.95 -5.03 25.51
CA LEU A 98 -5.85 -5.39 26.40
C LEU A 98 -5.63 -4.31 27.45
N GLU A 99 -5.64 -3.04 27.07
CA GLU A 99 -5.52 -1.93 28.00
C GLU A 99 -6.66 -1.93 29.02
N ASP A 100 -7.88 -2.20 28.58
CA ASP A 100 -9.03 -2.26 29.48
C ASP A 100 -8.87 -3.38 30.51
N VAL A 101 -8.39 -4.52 30.08
CA VAL A 101 -8.13 -5.65 30.98
C VAL A 101 -7.03 -5.30 31.98
N LEU A 102 -5.95 -4.69 31.53
CA LEU A 102 -4.86 -4.30 32.41
C LEU A 102 -5.29 -3.23 33.41
N THR A 103 -6.11 -2.29 32.97
CA THR A 103 -6.66 -1.26 33.87
C THR A 103 -7.55 -1.88 34.92
N ALA A 104 -8.42 -2.80 34.52
CA ALA A 104 -9.29 -3.49 35.49
C ALA A 104 -8.48 -4.30 36.50
N MET A 105 -7.43 -4.98 36.03
CA MET A 105 -6.56 -5.74 36.92
C MET A 105 -5.79 -4.85 37.88
N ALA A 106 -5.35 -3.68 37.44
CA ALA A 106 -4.65 -2.73 38.25
C ALA A 106 -5.56 -2.17 39.36
N ASP A 107 -6.81 -1.86 39.01
CA ASP A 107 -7.80 -1.37 39.96
C ASP A 107 -8.11 -2.41 41.03
N ASP A 108 -8.26 -3.68 40.62
CA ASP A 108 -8.50 -4.76 41.55
C ASP A 108 -7.30 -5.03 42.46
N ALA A 109 -6.10 -4.88 41.91
CA ALA A 109 -4.87 -5.16 42.63
C ALA A 109 -4.53 -4.09 43.66
N ASP A 110 -5.02 -2.87 43.47
CA ASP A 110 -4.65 -1.75 44.33
C ASP A 110 -5.84 -0.83 44.66
N PRO A 111 -6.86 -1.37 45.31
CA PRO A 111 -8.03 -0.56 45.62
C PRO A 111 -7.75 0.52 46.67
N GLY A 112 -6.76 0.30 47.52
CA GLY A 112 -6.44 1.26 48.59
C GLY A 112 -5.87 2.58 48.08
N THR A 113 -5.13 2.54 47.01
CA THR A 113 -4.55 3.73 46.42
C THR A 113 -5.62 4.70 45.93
N THR A 114 -6.65 4.17 45.31
CA THR A 114 -7.76 4.97 44.81
C THR A 114 -8.48 5.69 45.94
N GLU A 115 -8.71 5.00 47.03
CA GLU A 115 -9.40 5.56 48.18
C GLU A 115 -8.60 6.69 48.83
N GLN A 116 -7.32 6.51 48.97
CA GLN A 116 -6.44 7.52 49.54
C GLN A 116 -6.41 8.78 48.71
N THR A 117 -6.44 8.61 47.39
CA THR A 117 -6.46 9.74 46.51
C THR A 117 -7.75 10.54 46.62
N GLY A 118 -8.84 9.86 46.87
CA GLY A 118 -10.14 10.48 47.04
C GLY A 118 -10.29 11.28 48.34
N ALA A 119 -9.47 10.99 49.28
CA ALA A 119 -9.50 11.74 50.51
C ALA A 119 -8.77 13.06 50.35
#